data_63f9ccf8420a5ba87874efd46acaad4c
#
_entry.id   63f9ccf8420a5ba87874efd46acaad4c
#
_cell.length_a   1.000
_cell.length_b   1.000
_cell.length_c   1.000
_cell.angle_alpha   90.00
_cell.angle_beta   90.00
_cell.angle_gamma   90.00
#
_symmetry.space_group_name_H-M   'P 1'
#
loop_
_entity.id
_entity.type
_entity.pdbx_description
1 polymer ?
#
loop_
_entity_poly.entity_id
_entity_poly.type
_entity_poly.pdbx_seq_one_letter_code
_entity_poly.pdbx_strand_id
1 'polypeptide(L)'
;MTEQIMIKRIRARDPAGLEALMDRYIPYVSAIVWNILRFSMQPEDAEEVVSDVFLAAWNQAEDLQSGKVKAWLAGVARNTARMKLREIGQELPLEEDVLQLSDQAGPEATLEKTEERFLVNWAVNDLPEPDREIFLRHYYYTQTVREISQEMKLNESTIKTKLRRGRAKLKETLTRWGAL
;
A
#
# COMPACT_ATOMS: atom_id res chain seq x y z
N MET A 1 -7.17 -9.87 20.23
CA MET A 1 -7.91 -10.90 19.42
C MET A 1 -7.00 -11.41 18.33
N THR A 2 -6.99 -12.74 18.02
CA THR A 2 -6.19 -13.29 16.90
C THR A 2 -6.88 -13.02 15.56
N GLU A 3 -6.11 -13.01 14.44
CA GLU A 3 -6.69 -12.83 13.09
C GLU A 3 -7.79 -13.85 12.76
N GLN A 4 -7.59 -15.11 13.15
CA GLN A 4 -8.57 -16.17 12.93
C GLN A 4 -9.90 -15.87 13.62
N ILE A 5 -9.86 -15.39 14.86
CA ILE A 5 -11.07 -15.03 15.62
C ILE A 5 -11.75 -13.81 15.01
N MET A 6 -10.98 -12.78 14.59
CA MET A 6 -11.53 -11.61 13.90
C MET A 6 -12.27 -12.01 12.63
N ILE A 7 -11.62 -12.79 11.75
CA ILE A 7 -12.20 -13.25 10.49
C ILE A 7 -13.48 -14.06 10.75
N LYS A 8 -13.45 -15.01 11.71
CA LYS A 8 -14.62 -15.82 12.06
C LYS A 8 -15.80 -14.95 12.50
N ARG A 9 -15.55 -13.91 13.30
CA ARG A 9 -16.60 -12.96 13.75
C ARG A 9 -17.13 -12.13 12.60
N ILE A 10 -16.26 -11.60 11.74
CA ILE A 10 -16.70 -10.81 10.56
C ILE A 10 -17.59 -11.66 9.64
N ARG A 11 -17.23 -12.92 9.40
CA ARG A 11 -18.06 -13.88 8.63
C ARG A 11 -19.40 -14.16 9.30
N ALA A 12 -19.41 -14.22 10.62
CA ALA A 12 -20.65 -14.37 11.41
C ALA A 12 -21.45 -13.05 11.53
N ARG A 13 -21.03 -11.98 10.86
CA ARG A 13 -21.66 -10.65 10.95
C ARG A 13 -21.68 -10.08 12.38
N ASP A 14 -20.70 -10.45 13.21
CA ASP A 14 -20.49 -9.90 14.55
C ASP A 14 -19.63 -8.63 14.44
N PRO A 15 -20.18 -7.43 14.78
CA PRO A 15 -19.47 -6.15 14.69
C PRO A 15 -18.16 -6.12 15.46
N ALA A 16 -18.05 -6.84 16.57
CA ALA A 16 -16.82 -6.90 17.37
C ALA A 16 -15.61 -7.46 16.59
N GLY A 17 -15.87 -8.23 15.53
CA GLY A 17 -14.82 -8.69 14.62
C GLY A 17 -14.27 -7.56 13.76
N LEU A 18 -15.16 -6.69 13.23
CA LEU A 18 -14.80 -5.53 12.44
C LEU A 18 -14.09 -4.47 13.30
N GLU A 19 -14.61 -4.18 14.50
CA GLU A 19 -13.97 -3.26 15.45
C GLU A 19 -12.53 -3.67 15.73
N ALA A 20 -12.29 -4.94 16.06
CA ALA A 20 -10.95 -5.46 16.32
C ALA A 20 -10.04 -5.41 15.07
N LEU A 21 -10.59 -5.55 13.87
CA LEU A 21 -9.86 -5.38 12.61
C LEU A 21 -9.47 -3.90 12.42
N MET A 22 -10.38 -2.99 12.66
CA MET A 22 -10.18 -1.55 12.57
C MET A 22 -9.11 -1.10 13.56
N ASP A 23 -9.25 -1.43 14.85
CA ASP A 23 -8.27 -1.10 15.90
C ASP A 23 -6.85 -1.51 15.53
N ARG A 24 -6.71 -2.66 14.89
CA ARG A 24 -5.41 -3.20 14.52
C ARG A 24 -4.81 -2.57 13.28
N TYR A 25 -5.64 -2.26 12.28
CA TYR A 25 -5.15 -1.96 10.93
C TYR A 25 -5.46 -0.55 10.42
N ILE A 26 -6.25 0.29 11.15
CA ILE A 26 -6.49 1.68 10.75
C ILE A 26 -5.19 2.43 10.48
N PRO A 27 -4.18 2.44 11.37
CA PRO A 27 -2.96 3.20 11.11
C PRO A 27 -2.23 2.75 9.84
N TYR A 28 -2.24 1.44 9.57
CA TYR A 28 -1.63 0.86 8.38
C TYR A 28 -2.37 1.21 7.09
N VAL A 29 -3.69 1.08 7.09
CA VAL A 29 -4.55 1.41 5.94
C VAL A 29 -4.50 2.90 5.66
N SER A 30 -4.62 3.74 6.69
CA SER A 30 -4.54 5.21 6.57
C SER A 30 -3.21 5.66 5.98
N ALA A 31 -2.09 5.05 6.38
CA ALA A 31 -0.79 5.37 5.80
C ALA A 31 -0.73 5.07 4.29
N ILE A 32 -1.32 3.96 3.83
CA ILE A 32 -1.39 3.61 2.41
C ILE A 32 -2.25 4.61 1.65
N VAL A 33 -3.46 4.87 2.13
CA VAL A 33 -4.44 5.77 1.50
C VAL A 33 -3.88 7.19 1.44
N TRP A 34 -3.35 7.69 2.57
CA TRP A 34 -2.77 9.03 2.66
C TRP A 34 -1.60 9.22 1.69
N ASN A 35 -0.70 8.25 1.58
CA ASN A 35 0.41 8.33 0.63
C ASN A 35 -0.02 8.48 -0.82
N ILE A 36 -1.21 7.98 -1.17
CA ILE A 36 -1.76 8.07 -2.53
C ILE A 36 -2.51 9.40 -2.72
N LEU A 37 -3.31 9.83 -1.73
CA LEU A 37 -4.26 10.92 -1.89
C LEU A 37 -3.74 12.29 -1.45
N ARG A 38 -2.70 12.37 -0.63
CA ARG A 38 -2.24 13.60 0.07
C ARG A 38 -1.97 14.82 -0.81
N PHE A 39 -1.68 14.63 -2.09
CA PHE A 39 -1.40 15.75 -3.01
C PHE A 39 -2.63 16.19 -3.81
N SER A 40 -3.71 15.46 -3.72
CA SER A 40 -4.86 15.62 -4.60
C SER A 40 -6.17 15.82 -3.88
N MET A 41 -6.21 15.53 -2.57
CA MET A 41 -7.44 15.46 -1.82
C MET A 41 -7.26 15.96 -0.38
N GLN A 42 -8.37 16.30 0.26
CA GLN A 42 -8.38 16.71 1.67
C GLN A 42 -8.28 15.50 2.61
N PRO A 43 -7.88 15.70 3.88
CA PRO A 43 -7.81 14.61 4.87
C PRO A 43 -9.12 13.83 5.01
N GLU A 44 -10.26 14.51 4.92
CA GLU A 44 -11.60 13.93 5.05
C GLU A 44 -11.89 12.92 3.93
N ASP A 45 -11.43 13.18 2.71
CA ASP A 45 -11.56 12.25 1.59
C ASP A 45 -10.74 10.97 1.83
N ALA A 46 -9.57 11.10 2.46
CA ALA A 46 -8.76 9.95 2.81
C ALA A 46 -9.42 9.11 3.92
N GLU A 47 -10.10 9.73 4.88
CA GLU A 47 -10.86 9.03 5.93
C GLU A 47 -12.05 8.27 5.33
N GLU A 48 -12.74 8.85 4.34
CA GLU A 48 -13.81 8.16 3.59
C GLU A 48 -13.26 6.89 2.94
N VAL A 49 -12.15 7.00 2.21
CA VAL A 49 -11.51 5.84 1.56
C VAL A 49 -11.06 4.79 2.55
N VAL A 50 -10.54 5.18 3.72
CA VAL A 50 -10.19 4.24 4.79
C VAL A 50 -11.43 3.49 5.28
N SER A 51 -12.54 4.19 5.47
CA SER A 51 -13.81 3.60 5.88
C SER A 51 -14.32 2.60 4.84
N ASP A 52 -14.23 2.93 3.56
CA ASP A 52 -14.61 2.05 2.45
C ASP A 52 -13.79 0.75 2.41
N VAL A 53 -12.50 0.81 2.76
CA VAL A 53 -11.64 -0.38 2.85
C VAL A 53 -12.14 -1.35 3.91
N PHE A 54 -12.54 -0.85 5.08
CA PHE A 54 -13.07 -1.70 6.15
C PHE A 54 -14.50 -2.18 5.86
N LEU A 55 -15.30 -1.37 5.17
CA LEU A 55 -16.61 -1.79 4.68
C LEU A 55 -16.46 -2.92 3.64
N ALA A 56 -15.46 -2.83 2.75
CA ALA A 56 -15.14 -3.92 1.84
C ALA A 56 -14.73 -5.20 2.59
N ALA A 57 -13.94 -5.10 3.66
CA ALA A 57 -13.57 -6.24 4.49
C ALA A 57 -14.80 -6.88 5.16
N TRP A 58 -15.76 -6.08 5.58
CA TRP A 58 -17.03 -6.55 6.11
C TRP A 58 -17.87 -7.27 5.06
N ASN A 59 -17.99 -6.68 3.87
CA ASN A 59 -18.82 -7.21 2.79
C ASN A 59 -18.21 -8.45 2.13
N GLN A 60 -16.88 -8.50 2.01
CA GLN A 60 -16.12 -9.58 1.36
C GLN A 60 -15.40 -10.45 2.39
N ALA A 61 -16.06 -10.75 3.51
CA ALA A 61 -15.47 -11.47 4.63
C ALA A 61 -14.89 -12.85 4.24
N GLU A 62 -15.45 -13.48 3.20
CA GLU A 62 -14.99 -14.78 2.70
C GLU A 62 -13.61 -14.72 2.05
N ASP A 63 -13.21 -13.57 1.51
CA ASP A 63 -11.90 -13.37 0.89
C ASP A 63 -10.78 -13.18 1.93
N LEU A 64 -11.14 -12.90 3.19
CA LEU A 64 -10.17 -12.74 4.25
C LEU A 64 -9.57 -14.09 4.67
N GLN A 65 -8.25 -14.19 4.61
CA GLN A 65 -7.49 -15.36 5.02
C GLN A 65 -6.51 -15.00 6.14
N SER A 66 -6.45 -15.83 7.19
CA SER A 66 -5.48 -15.64 8.27
C SER A 66 -4.04 -15.65 7.72
N GLY A 67 -3.22 -14.74 8.20
CA GLY A 67 -1.86 -14.49 7.70
C GLY A 67 -1.77 -13.67 6.40
N LYS A 68 -2.92 -13.37 5.76
CA LYS A 68 -2.97 -12.56 4.53
C LYS A 68 -3.83 -11.30 4.65
N VAL A 69 -4.44 -11.05 5.81
CA VAL A 69 -5.33 -9.91 6.06
C VAL A 69 -4.64 -8.59 5.72
N LYS A 70 -3.42 -8.39 6.21
CA LYS A 70 -2.64 -7.19 5.95
C LYS A 70 -2.40 -6.95 4.45
N ALA A 71 -2.07 -8.01 3.70
CA ALA A 71 -1.85 -7.92 2.26
C ALA A 71 -3.15 -7.67 1.49
N TRP A 72 -4.26 -8.26 1.92
CA TRP A 72 -5.58 -8.04 1.34
C TRP A 72 -6.04 -6.59 1.55
N LEU A 73 -5.97 -6.08 2.78
CA LEU A 73 -6.30 -4.69 3.09
C LEU A 73 -5.45 -3.70 2.28
N ALA A 74 -4.14 -3.97 2.13
CA ALA A 74 -3.28 -3.13 1.31
C ALA A 74 -3.69 -3.11 -0.17
N GLY A 75 -4.13 -4.24 -0.71
CA GLY A 75 -4.65 -4.34 -2.07
C GLY A 75 -5.92 -3.51 -2.26
N VAL A 76 -6.89 -3.68 -1.35
CA VAL A 76 -8.16 -2.92 -1.39
C VAL A 76 -7.89 -1.42 -1.22
N ALA A 77 -7.08 -1.02 -0.23
CA ALA A 77 -6.74 0.38 0.03
C ALA A 77 -6.15 1.08 -1.22
N ARG A 78 -5.19 0.43 -1.90
CA ARG A 78 -4.62 0.98 -3.14
C ARG A 78 -5.66 1.10 -4.25
N ASN A 79 -6.48 0.07 -4.44
CA ASN A 79 -7.50 0.08 -5.48
C ASN A 79 -8.55 1.16 -5.23
N THR A 80 -9.05 1.28 -3.99
CA THR A 80 -10.07 2.28 -3.64
C THR A 80 -9.52 3.70 -3.77
N ALA A 81 -8.31 3.96 -3.26
CA ALA A 81 -7.66 5.27 -3.39
C ALA A 81 -7.41 5.65 -4.87
N ARG A 82 -7.02 4.70 -5.72
CA ARG A 82 -6.87 4.95 -7.18
C ARG A 82 -8.20 5.25 -7.87
N MET A 83 -9.25 4.52 -7.51
CA MET A 83 -10.58 4.81 -8.05
C MET A 83 -11.00 6.24 -7.70
N LYS A 84 -10.78 6.65 -6.44
CA LYS A 84 -11.07 8.01 -5.99
C LYS A 84 -10.29 9.07 -6.78
N LEU A 85 -8.99 8.87 -7.05
CA LEU A 85 -8.20 9.76 -7.90
C LEU A 85 -8.74 9.87 -9.34
N ARG A 86 -9.14 8.75 -9.93
CA ARG A 86 -9.72 8.74 -11.28
C ARG A 86 -11.05 9.49 -11.37
N GLU A 87 -11.87 9.41 -10.32
CA GLU A 87 -13.16 10.12 -10.25
C GLU A 87 -12.99 11.66 -10.31
N ILE A 88 -11.90 12.19 -9.75
CA ILE A 88 -11.57 13.61 -9.80
C ILE A 88 -10.74 14.02 -11.01
N GLY A 89 -10.52 13.09 -11.95
CA GLY A 89 -9.76 13.34 -13.18
C GLY A 89 -8.27 13.62 -12.96
N GLN A 90 -7.72 13.27 -11.81
CA GLN A 90 -6.29 13.41 -11.52
C GLN A 90 -5.57 12.08 -11.77
N GLU A 91 -4.55 12.15 -12.61
CA GLU A 91 -3.53 11.09 -12.71
C GLU A 91 -2.37 11.43 -11.77
N LEU A 92 -1.79 10.40 -11.15
CA LEU A 92 -0.58 10.59 -10.37
C LEU A 92 0.55 11.14 -11.27
N PRO A 93 1.29 12.16 -10.85
CA PRO A 93 2.40 12.67 -11.63
C PRO A 93 3.39 11.56 -11.98
N LEU A 94 3.75 11.48 -13.26
CA LEU A 94 4.66 10.45 -13.81
C LEU A 94 6.14 10.87 -13.74
N GLU A 95 6.53 11.80 -12.88
CA GLU A 95 7.87 12.38 -12.91
C GLU A 95 8.78 11.91 -11.77
N GLU A 96 10.08 12.04 -11.98
CA GLU A 96 11.19 11.71 -11.07
C GLU A 96 11.05 12.34 -9.67
N ASP A 97 10.17 13.33 -9.51
CA ASP A 97 9.89 14.04 -8.28
C ASP A 97 9.18 13.20 -7.20
N VAL A 98 8.58 12.05 -7.54
CA VAL A 98 7.86 11.24 -6.55
C VAL A 98 8.80 10.71 -5.45
N LEU A 99 10.05 10.43 -5.78
CA LEU A 99 11.06 10.06 -4.77
C LEU A 99 11.51 11.27 -3.95
N GLN A 100 11.53 12.48 -4.53
CA GLN A 100 11.84 13.72 -3.81
C GLN A 100 10.64 14.24 -3.01
N LEU A 101 9.41 14.00 -3.47
CA LEU A 101 8.19 14.37 -2.75
C LEU A 101 7.99 13.54 -1.47
N SER A 102 8.61 12.37 -1.36
CA SER A 102 8.63 11.62 -0.09
C SER A 102 9.45 12.32 1.01
N ASP A 103 10.33 13.26 0.64
CA ASP A 103 11.10 14.08 1.58
C ASP A 103 10.28 15.23 2.20
N GLN A 104 9.11 15.55 1.65
CA GLN A 104 8.20 16.50 2.30
C GLN A 104 7.39 15.77 3.39
N ALA A 105 8.10 15.43 4.47
CA ALA A 105 7.49 14.99 5.70
C ALA A 105 6.55 16.09 6.22
N GLY A 106 5.29 15.74 6.46
CA GLY A 106 4.39 16.65 7.18
C GLY A 106 4.98 17.01 8.56
N PRO A 107 4.49 18.10 9.20
CA PRO A 107 5.08 18.67 10.41
C PRO A 107 5.21 17.72 11.62
N GLU A 108 4.72 16.50 11.54
CA GLU A 108 4.79 15.49 12.60
C GLU A 108 5.81 14.36 12.33
N ALA A 109 6.65 14.45 11.29
CA ALA A 109 7.65 13.43 11.05
C ALA A 109 8.81 13.57 12.06
N THR A 110 8.96 12.57 12.91
CA THR A 110 10.14 12.44 13.78
C THR A 110 11.39 12.15 12.92
N LEU A 111 12.57 12.55 13.41
CA LEU A 111 13.87 12.34 12.72
C LEU A 111 14.03 10.86 12.31
N GLU A 112 13.64 9.94 13.16
CA GLU A 112 13.67 8.49 12.98
C GLU A 112 12.85 8.03 11.75
N LYS A 113 11.63 8.58 11.56
CA LYS A 113 10.78 8.27 10.40
C LYS A 113 11.37 8.82 9.09
N THR A 114 12.14 9.89 9.16
CA THR A 114 12.81 10.47 8.00
C THR A 114 13.98 9.58 7.56
N GLU A 115 14.77 9.07 8.51
CA GLU A 115 15.86 8.14 8.24
C GLU A 115 15.36 6.81 7.65
N GLU A 116 14.31 6.23 8.22
CA GLU A 116 13.69 5.01 7.68
C GLU A 116 13.21 5.19 6.23
N ARG A 117 12.59 6.34 5.93
CA ARG A 117 12.13 6.67 4.57
C ARG A 117 13.30 6.80 3.59
N PHE A 118 14.38 7.48 4.01
CA PHE A 118 15.59 7.61 3.20
C PHE A 118 16.18 6.24 2.87
N LEU A 119 16.29 5.35 3.86
CA LEU A 119 16.80 3.99 3.68
C LEU A 119 15.93 3.17 2.71
N VAL A 120 14.60 3.28 2.82
CA VAL A 120 13.68 2.59 1.91
C VAL A 120 13.83 3.12 0.48
N ASN A 121 13.87 4.44 0.30
CA ASN A 121 14.04 5.06 -1.01
C ASN A 121 15.37 4.66 -1.65
N TRP A 122 16.45 4.68 -0.88
CA TRP A 122 17.76 4.25 -1.34
C TRP A 122 17.75 2.77 -1.76
N ALA A 123 17.14 1.90 -0.94
CA ALA A 123 17.06 0.48 -1.24
C ALA A 123 16.21 0.19 -2.50
N VAL A 124 15.15 0.96 -2.75
CA VAL A 124 14.35 0.86 -3.99
C VAL A 124 15.19 1.31 -5.20
N ASN A 125 15.95 2.39 -5.06
CA ASN A 125 16.83 2.89 -6.14
C ASN A 125 17.98 1.92 -6.47
N ASP A 126 18.41 1.10 -5.52
CA ASP A 126 19.43 0.05 -5.73
C ASP A 126 18.88 -1.21 -6.43
N LEU A 127 17.59 -1.29 -6.70
CA LEU A 127 17.03 -2.38 -7.50
C LEU A 127 17.52 -2.25 -8.95
N PRO A 128 17.91 -3.37 -9.59
CA PRO A 128 18.25 -3.36 -11.01
C PRO A 128 17.04 -3.10 -11.89
N GLU A 129 17.23 -2.47 -13.06
CA GLU A 129 16.17 -2.39 -14.07
C GLU A 129 15.91 -3.78 -14.69
N PRO A 130 14.68 -4.12 -15.07
CA PRO A 130 13.44 -3.31 -14.94
C PRO A 130 12.71 -3.49 -13.59
N ASP A 131 13.34 -4.12 -12.60
CA ASP A 131 12.69 -4.42 -11.32
C ASP A 131 12.36 -3.14 -10.54
N ARG A 132 13.26 -2.13 -10.60
CA ARG A 132 13.05 -0.81 -10.01
C ARG A 132 11.83 -0.14 -10.61
N GLU A 133 11.73 -0.05 -11.93
CA GLU A 133 10.59 0.55 -12.62
C GLU A 133 9.27 -0.15 -12.27
N ILE A 134 9.24 -1.48 -12.27
CA ILE A 134 8.06 -2.25 -11.86
C ILE A 134 7.68 -1.95 -10.41
N PHE A 135 8.66 -1.80 -9.54
CA PHE A 135 8.43 -1.48 -8.13
C PHE A 135 7.83 -0.08 -7.96
N LEU A 136 8.39 0.94 -8.63
CA LEU A 136 7.88 2.30 -8.64
C LEU A 136 6.46 2.33 -9.20
N ARG A 137 6.21 1.73 -10.35
CA ARG A 137 4.88 1.65 -10.96
C ARG A 137 3.84 1.03 -10.03
N HIS A 138 4.19 -0.04 -9.34
CA HIS A 138 3.25 -0.74 -8.47
C HIS A 138 3.01 -0.04 -7.14
N TYR A 139 4.06 0.48 -6.48
CA TYR A 139 3.96 1.00 -5.12
C TYR A 139 3.81 2.52 -5.04
N TYR A 140 4.41 3.27 -5.96
CA TYR A 140 4.31 4.73 -6.00
C TYR A 140 3.23 5.20 -6.97
N TYR A 141 3.24 4.72 -8.21
CA TYR A 141 2.22 5.06 -9.19
C TYR A 141 0.95 4.23 -9.08
N THR A 142 0.88 3.33 -8.10
CA THR A 142 -0.28 2.50 -7.78
C THR A 142 -0.86 1.70 -8.96
N GLN A 143 -0.07 1.45 -10.00
CA GLN A 143 -0.49 0.68 -11.15
C GLN A 143 -0.77 -0.78 -10.79
N THR A 144 -1.79 -1.37 -11.40
CA THR A 144 -2.07 -2.80 -11.26
C THR A 144 -1.02 -3.61 -12.05
N VAL A 145 -0.83 -4.86 -11.67
CA VAL A 145 0.03 -5.78 -12.42
C VAL A 145 -0.38 -5.85 -13.89
N ARG A 146 -1.68 -5.76 -14.20
CA ARG A 146 -2.22 -5.78 -15.57
C ARG A 146 -1.81 -4.53 -16.36
N GLU A 147 -1.92 -3.35 -15.75
CA GLU A 147 -1.50 -2.08 -16.39
C GLU A 147 0.00 -2.09 -16.66
N ILE A 148 0.82 -2.48 -15.66
CA ILE A 148 2.26 -2.61 -15.83
C ILE A 148 2.61 -3.61 -16.95
N SER A 149 1.88 -4.74 -17.01
CA SER A 149 2.04 -5.76 -18.05
C SER A 149 1.81 -5.18 -19.45
N GLN A 150 0.77 -4.39 -19.61
CA GLN A 150 0.42 -3.76 -20.89
C GLN A 150 1.44 -2.69 -21.33
N GLU A 151 1.83 -1.82 -20.38
CA GLU A 151 2.75 -0.71 -20.66
C GLU A 151 4.18 -1.17 -20.90
N MET A 152 4.68 -2.08 -20.08
CA MET A 152 6.04 -2.60 -20.18
C MET A 152 6.17 -3.78 -21.16
N LYS A 153 5.08 -4.26 -21.73
CA LYS A 153 5.02 -5.43 -22.63
C LYS A 153 5.64 -6.70 -22.02
N LEU A 154 5.44 -6.86 -20.72
CA LEU A 154 5.85 -8.03 -19.94
C LEU A 154 4.61 -8.81 -19.51
N ASN A 155 4.69 -10.13 -19.40
CA ASN A 155 3.55 -10.88 -18.89
C ASN A 155 3.36 -10.69 -17.37
N GLU A 156 2.11 -10.81 -16.90
CA GLU A 156 1.75 -10.59 -15.50
C GLU A 156 2.51 -11.51 -14.53
N SER A 157 2.81 -12.74 -14.94
CA SER A 157 3.55 -13.69 -14.10
C SER A 157 4.99 -13.25 -13.88
N THR A 158 5.60 -12.64 -14.89
CA THR A 158 6.95 -12.04 -14.79
C THR A 158 6.92 -10.87 -13.80
N ILE A 159 5.94 -9.97 -13.92
CA ILE A 159 5.81 -8.83 -13.01
C ILE A 159 5.60 -9.28 -11.56
N LYS A 160 4.67 -10.24 -11.33
CA LYS A 160 4.45 -10.81 -10.00
C LYS A 160 5.73 -11.42 -9.40
N THR A 161 6.50 -12.12 -10.24
CA THR A 161 7.78 -12.72 -9.82
C THR A 161 8.82 -11.66 -9.46
N LYS A 162 8.94 -10.61 -10.28
CA LYS A 162 9.85 -9.48 -10.04
C LYS A 162 9.48 -8.72 -8.77
N LEU A 163 8.21 -8.41 -8.55
CA LEU A 163 7.72 -7.79 -7.32
C LEU A 163 8.02 -8.66 -6.08
N ARG A 164 7.86 -9.98 -6.17
CA ARG A 164 8.19 -10.90 -5.08
C ARG A 164 9.69 -10.89 -4.76
N ARG A 165 10.55 -10.97 -5.78
CA ARG A 165 12.01 -10.95 -5.62
C ARG A 165 12.50 -9.60 -5.10
N GLY A 166 11.97 -8.50 -5.63
CA GLY A 166 12.28 -7.15 -5.17
C GLY A 166 11.95 -6.97 -3.69
N ARG A 167 10.77 -7.42 -3.22
CA ARG A 167 10.43 -7.38 -1.79
C ARG A 167 11.41 -8.18 -0.92
N ALA A 168 11.84 -9.35 -1.38
CA ALA A 168 12.81 -10.16 -0.65
C ALA A 168 14.16 -9.45 -0.54
N LYS A 169 14.65 -8.87 -1.66
CA LYS A 169 15.88 -8.09 -1.68
C LYS A 169 15.81 -6.85 -0.79
N LEU A 170 14.72 -6.09 -0.86
CA LEU A 170 14.51 -4.93 -0.01
C LEU A 170 14.51 -5.31 1.48
N LYS A 171 13.79 -6.37 1.84
CA LYS A 171 13.78 -6.86 3.22
C LYS A 171 15.19 -7.21 3.71
N GLU A 172 15.96 -7.93 2.92
CA GLU A 172 17.35 -8.29 3.25
C GLU A 172 18.22 -7.05 3.46
N THR A 173 18.14 -6.08 2.54
CA THR A 173 18.89 -4.84 2.61
C THR A 173 18.53 -4.02 3.84
N LEU A 174 17.24 -3.80 4.10
CA LEU A 174 16.76 -3.02 5.24
C LEU A 174 17.07 -3.69 6.57
N THR A 175 16.97 -5.03 6.65
CA THR A 175 17.38 -5.78 7.85
C THR A 175 18.88 -5.62 8.13
N ARG A 176 19.73 -5.65 7.09
CA ARG A 176 21.18 -5.44 7.23
C ARG A 176 21.52 -4.06 7.78
N TRP A 177 20.71 -3.06 7.52
CA TRP A 177 20.90 -1.69 8.01
C TRP A 177 20.19 -1.40 9.34
N GLY A 178 19.51 -2.40 9.93
CA GLY A 178 18.80 -2.23 11.19
C GLY A 178 17.52 -1.41 11.09
N ALA A 179 16.97 -1.28 9.88
CA ALA A 179 15.71 -0.55 9.63
C ALA A 179 14.47 -1.45 9.68
N LEU A 180 14.63 -2.74 9.99
CA LEU A 180 13.56 -3.73 10.20
C LEU A 180 13.93 -4.67 11.34
#